data_00e31a291b8ba058fb4ad43b90c6b73d
#
_entry.id   00e31a291b8ba058fb4ad43b90c6b73d
#
_cell.length_a   1.000
_cell.length_b   1.000
_cell.length_c   1.000
_cell.angle_alpha   90.00
_cell.angle_beta   90.00
_cell.angle_gamma   90.00
#
_symmetry.space_group_name_H-M   'P 1'
#
loop_
_entity.id
_entity.type
_entity.pdbx_description
1 polymer ?
#
loop_
_entity_poly.entity_id
_entity_poly.type
_entity_poly.pdbx_seq_one_letter_code
_entity_poly.pdbx_strand_id
1 'polypeptide(L)'
;LHDPLRRQRQMCIRDRVMIMLIGSSFWSWSIIFKKLLLFRTARSEASNFDQAFWSGEPLDELFEKLGPEPNGHTARVFSSGMVEWERSHRSDGVMIAGAQARIDRSMDVAVVREAEDLQSGLTILATIGSTAPFIGLFGTVWGIMNAFIEIAEQQSTNLAVVAPGIAEALLATGLGLLAAIPAVIFYNKLSADSDRIVAGYESFADEFSTILSRQLDS
;
A
#
# COMPACT_ATOMS: atom_id res chain seq x y z
N LEU A 1 26.57 6.10 45.77
CA LEU A 1 26.03 7.19 44.94
C LEU A 1 25.12 6.58 43.89
N HIS A 2 23.79 6.60 44.18
CA HIS A 2 22.78 6.18 43.19
C HIS A 2 22.81 7.18 42.05
N ASP A 3 23.06 6.70 40.84
CA ASP A 3 23.09 7.55 39.63
C ASP A 3 21.67 7.76 39.11
N PRO A 4 20.96 8.86 39.46
CA PRO A 4 19.61 9.13 39.03
C PRO A 4 19.52 9.26 37.49
N LEU A 5 20.64 9.55 36.83
CA LEU A 5 20.73 9.68 35.37
C LEU A 5 20.60 8.31 34.65
N ARG A 6 21.01 7.21 35.28
CA ARG A 6 20.80 5.87 34.75
C ARG A 6 19.32 5.48 34.72
N ARG A 7 18.58 5.71 35.80
CA ARG A 7 17.13 5.46 35.87
C ARG A 7 16.36 6.28 34.85
N GLN A 8 16.70 7.57 34.69
CA GLN A 8 16.09 8.41 33.67
C GLN A 8 16.36 7.93 32.24
N ARG A 9 17.56 7.47 31.91
CA ARG A 9 17.88 6.92 30.58
C ARG A 9 17.15 5.62 30.30
N GLN A 10 16.97 4.74 31.27
CA GLN A 10 16.31 3.45 31.10
C GLN A 10 14.81 3.60 30.95
N MET A 11 14.16 4.50 31.67
CA MET A 11 12.77 4.89 31.47
C MET A 11 12.56 5.49 30.06
N CYS A 12 13.52 6.33 29.63
CA CYS A 12 13.43 6.99 28.33
C CYS A 12 13.47 6.04 27.11
N ILE A 13 14.20 4.92 27.17
CA ILE A 13 14.24 3.93 26.06
C ILE A 13 12.92 3.18 25.96
N ARG A 14 12.39 2.71 27.06
CA ARG A 14 11.11 1.98 27.13
C ARG A 14 9.95 2.83 26.62
N ASP A 15 9.86 4.08 27.09
CA ASP A 15 8.81 5.01 26.70
C ASP A 15 8.89 5.34 25.21
N ARG A 16 10.10 5.47 24.66
CA ARG A 16 10.31 5.65 23.21
C ARG A 16 9.84 4.45 22.40
N VAL A 17 10.09 3.21 22.87
CA VAL A 17 9.61 1.99 22.22
C VAL A 17 8.08 1.97 22.21
N MET A 18 7.43 2.25 23.33
CA MET A 18 5.97 2.29 23.40
C MET A 18 5.37 3.37 22.51
N ILE A 19 5.92 4.59 22.52
CA ILE A 19 5.48 5.69 21.64
C ILE A 19 5.64 5.31 20.17
N MET A 20 6.75 4.68 19.79
CA MET A 20 6.99 4.21 18.44
C MET A 20 5.95 3.16 18.01
N LEU A 21 5.63 2.19 18.87
CA LEU A 21 4.64 1.14 18.58
C LEU A 21 3.22 1.73 18.47
N ILE A 22 2.85 2.65 19.35
CA ILE A 22 1.56 3.35 19.26
C ILE A 22 1.50 4.17 17.96
N GLY A 23 2.54 4.93 17.66
CA GLY A 23 2.63 5.73 16.43
C GLY A 23 2.54 4.86 15.16
N SER A 24 3.25 3.72 15.15
CA SER A 24 3.17 2.78 14.02
C SER A 24 1.78 2.16 13.87
N SER A 25 1.08 1.88 14.98
CA SER A 25 -0.30 1.40 14.95
C SER A 25 -1.24 2.42 14.33
N PHE A 26 -1.18 3.69 14.74
CA PHE A 26 -1.99 4.77 14.13
C PHE A 26 -1.68 4.95 12.65
N TRP A 27 -0.39 4.91 12.27
CA TRP A 27 0.01 5.00 10.86
C TRP A 27 -0.55 3.85 10.03
N SER A 28 -0.47 2.63 10.56
CA SER A 28 -1.05 1.43 9.95
C SER A 28 -2.54 1.60 9.65
N TRP A 29 -3.32 2.03 10.64
CA TRP A 29 -4.75 2.29 10.47
C TRP A 29 -5.04 3.39 9.44
N SER A 30 -4.25 4.46 9.43
CA SER A 30 -4.37 5.53 8.42
C SER A 30 -4.20 5.01 7.00
N ILE A 31 -3.18 4.15 6.76
CA ILE A 31 -2.94 3.52 5.46
C ILE A 31 -4.10 2.58 5.11
N ILE A 32 -4.57 1.76 6.05
CA ILE A 32 -5.68 0.83 5.85
C ILE A 32 -6.93 1.56 5.37
N PHE A 33 -7.36 2.60 6.10
CA PHE A 33 -8.56 3.36 5.71
C PHE A 33 -8.40 4.04 4.36
N LYS A 34 -7.26 4.69 4.10
CA LYS A 34 -6.98 5.32 2.81
C LYS A 34 -7.07 4.31 1.66
N LYS A 35 -6.49 3.12 1.81
CA LYS A 35 -6.48 2.09 0.78
C LYS A 35 -7.85 1.45 0.57
N LEU A 36 -8.61 1.21 1.63
CA LEU A 36 -9.97 0.69 1.50
C LEU A 36 -10.87 1.65 0.70
N LEU A 37 -10.74 2.96 0.93
CA LEU A 37 -11.47 3.96 0.15
C LEU A 37 -10.99 3.99 -1.30
N LEU A 38 -9.67 4.05 -1.53
CA LEU A 38 -9.09 4.05 -2.87
C LEU A 38 -9.56 2.84 -3.69
N PHE A 39 -9.53 1.62 -3.13
CA PHE A 39 -9.92 0.42 -3.86
C PHE A 39 -11.42 0.36 -4.15
N ARG A 40 -12.27 0.93 -3.26
CA ARG A 40 -13.69 1.08 -3.55
C ARG A 40 -13.91 2.03 -4.73
N THR A 41 -13.24 3.18 -4.73
CA THR A 41 -13.32 4.16 -5.81
C THR A 41 -12.81 3.56 -7.12
N ALA A 42 -11.64 2.92 -7.13
CA ALA A 42 -11.06 2.29 -8.31
C ALA A 42 -11.99 1.24 -8.94
N ARG A 43 -12.64 0.40 -8.12
CA ARG A 43 -13.62 -0.58 -8.63
C ARG A 43 -14.88 0.06 -9.19
N SER A 44 -15.37 1.12 -8.54
CA SER A 44 -16.54 1.85 -9.03
C SER A 44 -16.25 2.57 -10.34
N GLU A 45 -15.08 3.21 -10.46
CA GLU A 45 -14.61 3.86 -11.67
C GLU A 45 -14.43 2.87 -12.82
N ALA A 46 -13.80 1.71 -12.56
CA ALA A 46 -13.64 0.66 -13.55
C ALA A 46 -15.01 0.17 -14.08
N SER A 47 -15.96 -0.12 -13.18
CA SER A 47 -17.31 -0.55 -13.59
C SER A 47 -18.06 0.51 -14.40
N ASN A 48 -17.93 1.78 -14.02
CA ASN A 48 -18.57 2.87 -14.76
C ASN A 48 -17.91 3.06 -16.14
N PHE A 49 -16.60 2.94 -16.21
CA PHE A 49 -15.87 3.03 -17.47
C PHE A 49 -16.22 1.86 -18.40
N ASP A 50 -16.27 0.62 -17.88
CA ASP A 50 -16.66 -0.57 -18.65
C ASP A 50 -18.06 -0.39 -19.27
N GLN A 51 -19.01 0.13 -18.52
CA GLN A 51 -20.36 0.42 -19.04
C GLN A 51 -20.34 1.45 -20.18
N ALA A 52 -19.52 2.50 -20.05
CA ALA A 52 -19.36 3.52 -21.09
C ALA A 52 -18.66 2.94 -22.32
N PHE A 53 -17.58 2.18 -22.14
CA PHE A 53 -16.82 1.56 -23.22
C PHE A 53 -17.65 0.57 -24.05
N TRP A 54 -18.46 -0.27 -23.38
CA TRP A 54 -19.32 -1.27 -24.04
C TRP A 54 -20.68 -0.72 -24.46
N SER A 55 -20.94 0.59 -24.34
CA SER A 55 -22.20 1.19 -24.79
C SER A 55 -22.38 1.23 -26.30
N GLY A 56 -21.32 0.95 -27.06
CA GLY A 56 -21.32 1.02 -28.54
C GLY A 56 -21.01 2.42 -29.08
N GLU A 57 -20.60 3.35 -28.22
CA GLU A 57 -20.16 4.67 -28.65
C GLU A 57 -18.82 4.59 -29.40
N PRO A 58 -18.61 5.42 -30.46
CA PRO A 58 -17.30 5.47 -31.14
C PRO A 58 -16.15 5.79 -30.17
N LEU A 59 -15.02 5.11 -30.34
CA LEU A 59 -13.87 5.27 -29.43
C LEU A 59 -13.33 6.70 -29.39
N ASP A 60 -13.34 7.39 -30.53
CA ASP A 60 -12.92 8.77 -30.66
C ASP A 60 -13.79 9.73 -29.86
N GLU A 61 -15.13 9.53 -29.88
CA GLU A 61 -16.06 10.34 -29.09
C GLU A 61 -15.89 10.10 -27.60
N LEU A 62 -15.65 8.84 -27.20
CA LEU A 62 -15.36 8.49 -25.81
C LEU A 62 -14.05 9.14 -25.35
N PHE A 63 -13.03 9.12 -26.21
CA PHE A 63 -11.75 9.75 -25.91
C PHE A 63 -11.85 11.28 -25.82
N GLU A 64 -12.58 11.95 -26.72
CA GLU A 64 -12.84 13.37 -26.64
C GLU A 64 -13.53 13.79 -25.32
N LYS A 65 -14.50 12.98 -24.85
CA LYS A 65 -15.19 13.21 -23.57
C LYS A 65 -14.31 13.05 -22.35
N LEU A 66 -13.42 12.07 -22.38
CA LEU A 66 -12.52 11.74 -21.26
C LEU A 66 -11.28 12.63 -21.25
N GLY A 67 -10.77 13.00 -22.43
CA GLY A 67 -9.52 13.71 -22.60
C GLY A 67 -8.27 12.83 -22.40
N PRO A 68 -7.09 13.43 -22.60
CA PRO A 68 -5.81 12.70 -22.52
C PRO A 68 -5.40 12.33 -21.08
N GLU A 69 -5.93 13.01 -20.08
CA GLU A 69 -5.64 12.78 -18.65
C GLU A 69 -6.95 12.62 -17.85
N PRO A 70 -7.69 11.53 -18.04
CA PRO A 70 -8.96 11.33 -17.36
C PRO A 70 -8.78 10.99 -15.88
N ASN A 71 -9.84 11.21 -15.12
CA ASN A 71 -9.97 10.66 -13.79
C ASN A 71 -10.34 9.18 -13.89
N GLY A 72 -9.68 8.33 -13.11
CA GLY A 72 -9.91 6.88 -13.08
C GLY A 72 -8.82 6.07 -13.75
N HIS A 73 -8.49 4.96 -13.11
CA HIS A 73 -7.34 4.13 -13.48
C HIS A 73 -7.51 3.47 -14.87
N THR A 74 -8.66 2.82 -15.13
CA THR A 74 -8.94 2.16 -16.41
C THR A 74 -9.05 3.18 -17.55
N ALA A 75 -9.66 4.33 -17.29
CA ALA A 75 -9.76 5.41 -18.26
C ALA A 75 -8.39 5.95 -18.68
N ARG A 76 -7.42 6.00 -17.76
CA ARG A 76 -6.03 6.39 -18.09
C ARG A 76 -5.32 5.37 -18.97
N VAL A 77 -5.55 4.07 -18.76
CA VAL A 77 -5.03 3.02 -19.63
C VAL A 77 -5.63 3.18 -21.03
N PHE A 78 -6.93 3.36 -21.16
CA PHE A 78 -7.61 3.65 -22.42
C PHE A 78 -7.03 4.89 -23.12
N SER A 79 -6.93 6.02 -22.39
CA SER A 79 -6.43 7.25 -22.98
C SER A 79 -4.96 7.13 -23.42
N SER A 80 -4.13 6.37 -22.72
CA SER A 80 -2.74 6.13 -23.15
C SER A 80 -2.66 5.40 -24.47
N GLY A 81 -3.55 4.43 -24.69
CA GLY A 81 -3.69 3.74 -25.98
C GLY A 81 -4.18 4.67 -27.09
N MET A 82 -5.22 5.47 -26.83
CA MET A 82 -5.80 6.41 -27.82
C MET A 82 -4.83 7.53 -28.21
N VAL A 83 -4.09 8.08 -27.25
CA VAL A 83 -3.05 9.09 -27.54
C VAL A 83 -1.98 8.53 -28.47
N GLU A 84 -1.55 7.29 -28.28
CA GLU A 84 -0.56 6.66 -29.15
C GLU A 84 -1.18 6.25 -30.50
N TRP A 85 -2.46 5.88 -30.52
CA TRP A 85 -3.24 5.64 -31.73
C TRP A 85 -3.27 6.88 -32.61
N GLU A 86 -3.66 8.04 -32.09
CA GLU A 86 -3.67 9.30 -32.84
C GLU A 86 -2.27 9.69 -33.36
N ARG A 87 -1.22 9.54 -32.52
CA ARG A 87 0.17 9.82 -32.92
C ARG A 87 0.70 8.88 -33.99
N SER A 88 0.12 7.70 -34.12
CA SER A 88 0.54 6.68 -35.08
C SER A 88 -0.09 6.85 -36.46
N HIS A 89 -1.01 7.81 -36.62
CA HIS A 89 -1.54 8.18 -37.94
C HIS A 89 -0.63 9.21 -38.63
N ARG A 90 -0.42 9.03 -39.92
CA ARG A 90 0.22 10.07 -40.78
C ARG A 90 -0.84 11.10 -41.18
N SER A 91 -0.36 12.24 -41.73
CA SER A 91 -1.21 13.28 -42.29
C SER A 91 -2.07 12.79 -43.48
N ASP A 92 -1.73 11.67 -44.10
CA ASP A 92 -2.46 11.02 -45.17
C ASP A 92 -3.45 9.96 -44.69
N GLY A 93 -3.60 9.80 -43.34
CA GLY A 93 -4.48 8.81 -42.72
C GLY A 93 -3.92 7.40 -42.64
N VAL A 94 -2.70 7.16 -43.15
CA VAL A 94 -2.07 5.84 -43.13
C VAL A 94 -1.34 5.61 -41.81
N MET A 95 -1.56 4.43 -41.22
CA MET A 95 -0.87 4.02 -39.99
C MET A 95 0.62 3.78 -40.21
N ILE A 96 1.42 4.25 -39.26
CA ILE A 96 2.87 4.04 -39.28
C ILE A 96 3.17 2.58 -38.88
N ALA A 97 4.08 1.93 -39.63
CA ALA A 97 4.48 0.55 -39.32
C ALA A 97 4.91 0.40 -37.85
N GLY A 98 4.43 -0.67 -37.20
CA GLY A 98 4.67 -0.94 -35.77
C GLY A 98 3.81 -0.12 -34.82
N ALA A 99 2.74 0.52 -35.28
CA ALA A 99 1.81 1.28 -34.44
C ALA A 99 1.22 0.39 -33.32
N GLN A 100 0.75 -0.81 -33.66
CA GLN A 100 0.21 -1.74 -32.67
C GLN A 100 1.16 -1.97 -31.48
N ALA A 101 2.42 -2.31 -31.77
CA ALA A 101 3.40 -2.56 -30.70
C ALA A 101 3.67 -1.34 -29.83
N ARG A 102 3.56 -0.11 -30.38
CA ARG A 102 3.72 1.13 -29.59
C ARG A 102 2.48 1.38 -28.73
N ILE A 103 1.29 1.12 -29.25
CA ILE A 103 0.03 1.27 -28.52
C ILE A 103 0.02 0.31 -27.34
N ASP A 104 0.31 -0.98 -27.60
CA ASP A 104 0.39 -2.01 -26.55
C ASP A 104 1.40 -1.59 -25.46
N ARG A 105 2.58 -1.14 -25.88
CA ARG A 105 3.61 -0.66 -24.94
C ARG A 105 3.19 0.57 -24.14
N SER A 106 2.42 1.46 -24.73
CA SER A 106 1.87 2.64 -24.04
C SER A 106 0.89 2.24 -22.97
N MET A 107 -0.01 1.30 -23.28
CA MET A 107 -0.97 0.75 -22.33
C MET A 107 -0.29 -0.05 -21.21
N ASP A 108 0.69 -0.91 -21.52
CA ASP A 108 1.47 -1.64 -20.51
C ASP A 108 2.12 -0.69 -19.49
N VAL A 109 2.75 0.39 -19.98
CA VAL A 109 3.36 1.40 -19.11
C VAL A 109 2.31 2.09 -18.24
N ALA A 110 1.13 2.36 -18.78
CA ALA A 110 0.02 2.93 -18.01
C ALA A 110 -0.46 1.95 -16.92
N VAL A 111 -0.66 0.67 -17.25
CA VAL A 111 -1.05 -0.38 -16.29
C VAL A 111 -0.03 -0.47 -15.14
N VAL A 112 1.26 -0.49 -15.45
CA VAL A 112 2.32 -0.54 -14.42
C VAL A 112 2.26 0.67 -13.49
N ARG A 113 2.06 1.88 -14.01
CA ARG A 113 1.93 3.10 -13.19
C ARG A 113 0.71 3.05 -12.27
N GLU A 114 -0.43 2.60 -12.80
CA GLU A 114 -1.65 2.47 -12.00
C GLU A 114 -1.50 1.37 -10.92
N ALA A 115 -0.78 0.29 -11.23
CA ALA A 115 -0.44 -0.76 -10.26
C ALA A 115 0.46 -0.22 -9.13
N GLU A 116 1.49 0.59 -9.44
CA GLU A 116 2.35 1.23 -8.44
C GLU A 116 1.56 2.12 -7.49
N ASP A 117 0.59 2.88 -7.99
CA ASP A 117 -0.29 3.72 -7.18
C ASP A 117 -1.16 2.87 -6.22
N LEU A 118 -1.71 1.77 -6.70
CA LEU A 118 -2.49 0.85 -5.87
C LEU A 118 -1.64 0.18 -4.79
N GLN A 119 -0.41 -0.21 -5.11
CA GLN A 119 0.51 -0.90 -4.19
C GLN A 119 1.24 0.03 -3.23
N SER A 120 1.26 1.34 -3.50
CA SER A 120 1.95 2.33 -2.66
C SER A 120 1.50 2.21 -1.20
N GLY A 121 2.44 2.24 -0.26
CA GLY A 121 2.16 2.15 1.19
C GLY A 121 1.85 0.74 1.72
N LEU A 122 1.57 -0.27 0.89
CA LEU A 122 1.38 -1.66 1.36
C LEU A 122 2.66 -2.22 1.98
N THR A 123 3.83 -1.86 1.44
CA THR A 123 5.14 -2.22 2.00
C THR A 123 5.31 -1.75 3.44
N ILE A 124 4.74 -0.58 3.80
CA ILE A 124 4.78 -0.08 5.18
C ILE A 124 3.98 -1.00 6.10
N LEU A 125 2.79 -1.45 5.67
CA LEU A 125 1.99 -2.41 6.45
C LEU A 125 2.74 -3.74 6.63
N ALA A 126 3.38 -4.25 5.59
CA ALA A 126 4.21 -5.45 5.67
C ALA A 126 5.36 -5.28 6.68
N THR A 127 6.04 -4.12 6.64
CA THR A 127 7.14 -3.80 7.55
C THR A 127 6.65 -3.71 8.99
N ILE A 128 5.57 -2.98 9.27
CA ILE A 128 5.00 -2.88 10.62
C ILE A 128 4.58 -4.27 11.10
N GLY A 129 3.89 -5.03 10.27
CA GLY A 129 3.42 -6.37 10.60
C GLY A 129 4.55 -7.33 10.97
N SER A 130 5.66 -7.28 10.25
CA SER A 130 6.81 -8.16 10.50
C SER A 130 7.72 -7.68 11.62
N THR A 131 7.87 -6.37 11.85
CA THR A 131 8.87 -5.83 12.79
C THR A 131 8.30 -5.46 14.16
N ALA A 132 7.04 -5.02 14.23
CA ALA A 132 6.44 -4.56 15.50
C ALA A 132 6.45 -5.63 16.62
N PRO A 133 6.23 -6.94 16.37
CA PRO A 133 6.33 -7.96 17.41
C PRO A 133 7.74 -8.06 17.99
N PHE A 134 8.78 -7.95 17.15
CA PHE A 134 10.18 -8.00 17.60
C PHE A 134 10.58 -6.76 18.37
N ILE A 135 10.08 -5.58 17.99
CA ILE A 135 10.27 -4.33 18.75
C ILE A 135 9.60 -4.44 20.12
N GLY A 136 8.38 -5.00 20.19
CA GLY A 136 7.68 -5.28 21.44
C GLY A 136 8.44 -6.27 22.32
N LEU A 137 8.93 -7.38 21.73
CA LEU A 137 9.75 -8.37 22.42
C LEU A 137 11.05 -7.76 22.95
N PHE A 138 11.72 -6.92 22.17
CA PHE A 138 12.89 -6.18 22.64
C PHE A 138 12.57 -5.33 23.86
N GLY A 139 11.42 -4.63 23.85
CA GLY A 139 10.94 -3.87 25.01
C GLY A 139 10.76 -4.73 26.26
N THR A 140 10.25 -5.97 26.10
CA THR A 140 10.09 -6.93 27.22
C THR A 140 11.43 -7.36 27.78
N VAL A 141 12.33 -7.80 26.90
CA VAL A 141 13.68 -8.25 27.31
C VAL A 141 14.41 -7.15 28.06
N TRP A 142 14.38 -5.94 27.53
CA TRP A 142 15.01 -4.77 28.15
C TRP A 142 14.39 -4.42 29.52
N GLY A 143 13.05 -4.45 29.62
CA GLY A 143 12.36 -4.14 30.87
C GLY A 143 12.60 -5.17 31.96
N ILE A 144 12.55 -6.47 31.62
CA ILE A 144 12.83 -7.56 32.57
C ILE A 144 14.29 -7.53 33.02
N MET A 145 15.23 -7.29 32.10
CA MET A 145 16.65 -7.13 32.44
C MET A 145 16.85 -6.02 33.48
N ASN A 146 16.21 -4.88 33.29
CA ASN A 146 16.30 -3.78 34.23
C ASN A 146 15.69 -4.12 35.60
N ALA A 147 14.57 -4.82 35.63
CA ALA A 147 13.94 -5.28 36.86
C ALA A 147 14.89 -6.20 37.68
N PHE A 148 15.63 -7.09 37.02
CA PHE A 148 16.62 -7.94 37.68
C PHE A 148 17.83 -7.15 38.17
N ILE A 149 18.28 -6.15 37.45
CA ILE A 149 19.36 -5.24 37.92
C ILE A 149 18.91 -4.50 39.17
N GLU A 150 17.67 -4.00 39.22
CA GLU A 150 17.13 -3.32 40.42
C GLU A 150 17.06 -4.25 41.64
N ILE A 151 16.68 -5.54 41.46
CA ILE A 151 16.72 -6.54 42.54
C ILE A 151 18.13 -6.70 43.08
N ALA A 152 19.13 -6.81 42.19
CA ALA A 152 20.53 -6.98 42.58
C ALA A 152 21.09 -5.76 43.30
N GLU A 153 20.77 -4.53 42.87
CA GLU A 153 21.20 -3.29 43.48
C GLU A 153 20.57 -3.05 44.85
N GLN A 154 19.29 -3.37 45.03
CA GLN A 154 18.54 -3.15 46.28
C GLN A 154 18.70 -4.29 47.28
N GLN A 155 19.34 -5.41 46.89
CA GLN A 155 19.44 -6.63 47.70
C GLN A 155 18.11 -7.06 48.33
N SER A 156 17.00 -6.73 47.67
CA SER A 156 15.63 -6.98 48.13
C SER A 156 14.88 -7.80 47.11
N THR A 157 14.41 -8.97 47.49
CA THR A 157 13.56 -9.85 46.68
C THR A 157 12.08 -9.49 46.79
N ASN A 158 11.73 -8.29 47.24
CA ASN A 158 10.35 -7.87 47.38
C ASN A 158 9.72 -7.65 46.01
N LEU A 159 8.80 -8.56 45.65
CA LEU A 159 8.05 -8.53 44.39
C LEU A 159 7.28 -7.23 44.14
N ALA A 160 6.86 -6.53 45.20
CA ALA A 160 6.14 -5.26 45.08
C ALA A 160 6.99 -4.16 44.42
N VAL A 161 8.31 -4.27 44.46
CA VAL A 161 9.24 -3.29 43.88
C VAL A 161 9.40 -3.53 42.37
N VAL A 162 9.44 -4.79 41.95
CA VAL A 162 9.76 -5.17 40.54
C VAL A 162 8.54 -5.46 39.70
N ALA A 163 7.40 -5.83 40.31
CA ALA A 163 6.17 -6.17 39.57
C ALA A 163 5.71 -5.06 38.61
N PRO A 164 5.74 -3.76 38.93
CA PRO A 164 5.37 -2.71 37.99
C PRO A 164 6.28 -2.68 36.75
N GLY A 165 7.60 -2.82 36.92
CA GLY A 165 8.57 -2.83 35.80
C GLY A 165 8.36 -4.02 34.87
N ILE A 166 8.05 -5.20 35.40
CA ILE A 166 7.73 -6.39 34.62
C ILE A 166 6.39 -6.21 33.87
N ALA A 167 5.37 -5.69 34.55
CA ALA A 167 4.05 -5.45 33.94
C ALA A 167 4.15 -4.50 32.75
N GLU A 168 4.90 -3.40 32.91
CA GLU A 168 5.14 -2.44 31.82
C GLU A 168 5.98 -3.04 30.69
N ALA A 169 6.92 -3.93 31.00
CA ALA A 169 7.66 -4.66 29.96
C ALA A 169 6.72 -5.54 29.12
N LEU A 170 5.85 -6.31 29.75
CA LEU A 170 4.86 -7.15 29.07
C LEU A 170 3.89 -6.33 28.22
N LEU A 171 3.53 -5.13 28.68
CA LEU A 171 2.69 -4.21 27.90
C LEU A 171 3.33 -3.84 26.56
N ALA A 172 4.67 -3.67 26.50
CA ALA A 172 5.37 -3.37 25.26
C ALA A 172 5.18 -4.48 24.20
N THR A 173 5.22 -5.77 24.60
CA THR A 173 4.91 -6.87 23.68
C THR A 173 3.45 -6.85 23.25
N GLY A 174 2.52 -6.58 24.19
CA GLY A 174 1.10 -6.43 23.86
C GLY A 174 0.85 -5.35 22.82
N LEU A 175 1.49 -4.18 22.95
CA LEU A 175 1.41 -3.09 21.96
C LEU A 175 2.03 -3.47 20.61
N GLY A 176 3.15 -4.21 20.62
CA GLY A 176 3.77 -4.73 19.40
C GLY A 176 2.81 -5.64 18.61
N LEU A 177 2.13 -6.56 19.30
CA LEU A 177 1.14 -7.44 18.70
C LEU A 177 -0.12 -6.68 18.24
N LEU A 178 -0.57 -5.70 19.03
CA LEU A 178 -1.72 -4.85 18.67
C LEU A 178 -1.47 -4.05 17.37
N ALA A 179 -0.24 -3.61 17.14
CA ALA A 179 0.15 -2.94 15.91
C ALA A 179 0.32 -3.92 14.75
N ALA A 180 0.93 -5.08 14.99
CA ALA A 180 1.30 -6.04 13.95
C ALA A 180 0.12 -6.80 13.37
N ILE A 181 -0.79 -7.29 14.22
CA ILE A 181 -1.88 -8.19 13.77
C ILE A 181 -2.77 -7.52 12.71
N PRO A 182 -3.32 -6.30 12.94
CA PRO A 182 -4.09 -5.63 11.90
C PRO A 182 -3.26 -5.34 10.65
N ALA A 183 -1.99 -4.93 10.82
CA ALA A 183 -1.12 -4.61 9.70
C ALA A 183 -0.93 -5.81 8.76
N VAL A 184 -0.66 -7.01 9.30
CA VAL A 184 -0.51 -8.24 8.50
C VAL A 184 -1.81 -8.64 7.83
N ILE A 185 -2.93 -8.63 8.57
CA ILE A 185 -4.24 -9.03 8.03
C ILE A 185 -4.62 -8.13 6.85
N PHE A 186 -4.51 -6.82 7.02
CA PHE A 186 -4.88 -5.88 5.98
C PHE A 186 -3.87 -5.81 4.84
N TYR A 187 -2.57 -6.01 5.12
CA TYR A 187 -1.58 -6.15 4.06
C TYR A 187 -1.95 -7.30 3.11
N ASN A 188 -2.19 -8.49 3.64
CA ASN A 188 -2.54 -9.66 2.83
C ASN A 188 -3.83 -9.45 2.02
N LYS A 189 -4.85 -8.88 2.67
CA LYS A 189 -6.12 -8.58 2.01
C LYS A 189 -5.97 -7.53 0.91
N LEU A 190 -5.32 -6.40 1.22
CA LEU A 190 -5.16 -5.29 0.28
C LEU A 190 -4.22 -5.65 -0.87
N SER A 191 -3.16 -6.45 -0.62
CA SER A 191 -2.31 -6.96 -1.68
C SER A 191 -3.11 -7.82 -2.67
N ALA A 192 -3.86 -8.80 -2.18
CA ALA A 192 -4.71 -9.63 -3.04
C ALA A 192 -5.80 -8.84 -3.78
N ASP A 193 -6.36 -7.81 -3.14
CA ASP A 193 -7.34 -6.93 -3.76
C ASP A 193 -6.69 -6.04 -4.85
N SER A 194 -5.45 -5.55 -4.61
CA SER A 194 -4.65 -4.80 -5.59
C SER A 194 -4.38 -5.64 -6.83
N ASP A 195 -3.89 -6.87 -6.63
CA ASP A 195 -3.56 -7.79 -7.74
C ASP A 195 -4.78 -8.07 -8.63
N ARG A 196 -5.96 -8.23 -8.03
CA ARG A 196 -7.22 -8.41 -8.78
C ARG A 196 -7.62 -7.19 -9.59
N ILE A 197 -7.42 -5.99 -9.04
CA ILE A 197 -7.74 -4.74 -9.74
C ILE A 197 -6.78 -4.56 -10.91
N VAL A 198 -5.48 -4.81 -10.71
CA VAL A 198 -4.45 -4.72 -11.77
C VAL A 198 -4.72 -5.73 -12.87
N ALA A 199 -5.05 -6.98 -12.55
CA ALA A 199 -5.45 -7.98 -13.54
C ALA A 199 -6.66 -7.54 -14.38
N GLY A 200 -7.58 -6.76 -13.79
CA GLY A 200 -8.67 -6.13 -14.54
C GLY A 200 -8.18 -5.10 -15.56
N TYR A 201 -7.17 -4.30 -15.21
CA TYR A 201 -6.56 -3.33 -16.14
C TYR A 201 -5.80 -4.01 -17.27
N GLU A 202 -5.07 -5.08 -16.98
CA GLU A 202 -4.37 -5.90 -17.97
C GLU A 202 -5.37 -6.53 -18.95
N SER A 203 -6.44 -7.15 -18.43
CA SER A 203 -7.50 -7.72 -19.24
C SER A 203 -8.16 -6.70 -20.16
N PHE A 204 -8.45 -5.51 -19.64
CA PHE A 204 -8.98 -4.40 -20.43
C PHE A 204 -8.00 -3.98 -21.54
N ALA A 205 -6.71 -3.84 -21.23
CA ALA A 205 -5.68 -3.45 -22.20
C ALA A 205 -5.60 -4.48 -23.35
N ASP A 206 -5.64 -5.79 -23.04
CA ASP A 206 -5.63 -6.87 -24.04
C ASP A 206 -6.88 -6.85 -24.94
N GLU A 207 -8.06 -6.65 -24.35
CA GLU A 207 -9.32 -6.54 -25.09
C GLU A 207 -9.31 -5.32 -26.02
N PHE A 208 -8.86 -4.17 -25.50
CA PHE A 208 -8.76 -2.93 -26.26
C PHE A 208 -7.75 -3.03 -27.38
N SER A 209 -6.56 -3.61 -27.13
CA SER A 209 -5.56 -3.93 -28.15
C SER A 209 -6.15 -4.77 -29.29
N THR A 210 -6.93 -5.78 -28.94
CA THR A 210 -7.62 -6.64 -29.94
C THR A 210 -8.62 -5.85 -30.80
N ILE A 211 -9.34 -4.89 -30.22
CA ILE A 211 -10.26 -4.03 -30.98
C ILE A 211 -9.49 -3.14 -31.95
N LEU A 212 -8.43 -2.50 -31.47
CA LEU A 212 -7.59 -1.61 -32.31
C LEU A 212 -6.91 -2.38 -33.44
N SER A 213 -6.40 -3.59 -33.21
CA SER A 213 -5.78 -4.41 -34.25
C SER A 213 -6.74 -4.73 -35.39
N ARG A 214 -8.02 -5.00 -35.11
CA ARG A 214 -9.04 -5.21 -36.14
C ARG A 214 -9.31 -3.96 -36.98
N GLN A 215 -9.23 -2.78 -36.38
CA GLN A 215 -9.35 -1.51 -37.11
C GLN A 215 -8.13 -1.23 -37.99
N LEU A 216 -6.96 -1.77 -37.63
CA LEU A 216 -5.74 -1.65 -38.45
C LEU A 216 -5.77 -2.56 -39.69
N ASP A 217 -6.48 -3.67 -39.64
CA ASP A 217 -6.55 -4.66 -40.70
C ASP A 217 -7.72 -4.39 -41.70
N SER A 218 -8.57 -3.41 -41.38
CA SER A 218 -9.75 -3.03 -42.20
C SER A 218 -9.46 -1.85 -43.12
#